data_a9a844a8f440d799da5fe602c5d1d8ac
#
_entry.id   a9a844a8f440d799da5fe602c5d1d8ac
#
_cell.length_a   1.000
_cell.length_b   1.000
_cell.length_c   1.000
_cell.angle_alpha   90.00
_cell.angle_beta   90.00
_cell.angle_gamma   90.00
#
_symmetry.space_group_name_H-M   'P 1'
#
loop_
_entity.id
_entity.type
_entity.pdbx_description
1 polymer ?
#
loop_
_entity_poly.entity_id
_entity_poly.type
_entity_poly.pdbx_seq_one_letter_code
_entity_poly.pdbx_strand_id
1 'polypeptide(L)'
;MRDLHNNVQVLSVIDPYDHGTGDTAKTGEIIDMQGANALEYIIQTGSLADADATFTVLLEESNDSGMSGSNAVADADLLGTEAGASFIFSDDNKIAKIGYVGAKRYTCLTITPANNTGACLLSACAVKYALNLAPNTTQLA
;
A
#
# COMPACT_ATOMS: atom_id res chain seq x y z
N MET A 1 5.84 1.58 24.15
CA MET A 1 6.37 0.41 23.43
C MET A 1 7.85 0.64 23.12
N ARG A 2 8.72 -0.22 23.58
CA ARG A 2 10.18 -0.12 23.34
C ARG A 2 10.67 -1.14 22.30
N ASP A 3 9.83 -2.11 21.94
CA ASP A 3 10.15 -3.18 21.02
C ASP A 3 9.11 -3.21 19.90
N LEU A 4 9.34 -2.38 18.89
CA LEU A 4 8.55 -2.41 17.66
C LEU A 4 8.89 -3.65 16.83
N HIS A 5 10.15 -4.06 16.83
CA HIS A 5 10.68 -5.13 15.98
C HIS A 5 9.89 -6.44 16.07
N ASN A 6 9.56 -6.87 17.28
CA ASN A 6 8.82 -8.12 17.52
C ASN A 6 7.29 -7.93 17.50
N ASN A 7 6.79 -6.72 17.31
CA ASN A 7 5.36 -6.41 17.38
C ASN A 7 4.76 -5.98 16.03
N VAL A 8 5.52 -6.14 14.96
CA VAL A 8 5.07 -5.86 13.57
C VAL A 8 5.46 -7.02 12.65
N GLN A 9 4.73 -7.14 11.55
CA GLN A 9 5.12 -7.97 10.41
C GLN A 9 5.15 -7.09 9.17
N VAL A 10 6.29 -7.09 8.47
CA VAL A 10 6.48 -6.33 7.23
C VAL A 10 6.36 -7.27 6.05
N LEU A 11 5.61 -6.86 5.02
CA LEU A 11 5.34 -7.64 3.83
C LEU A 11 5.59 -6.78 2.58
N SER A 12 6.11 -7.39 1.51
CA SER A 12 6.18 -6.73 0.21
C SER A 12 4.78 -6.58 -0.37
N VAL A 13 4.51 -5.46 -1.01
CA VAL A 13 3.25 -5.16 -1.70
C VAL A 13 3.51 -4.88 -3.17
N ILE A 14 4.43 -3.98 -3.46
CA ILE A 14 4.91 -3.68 -4.80
C ILE A 14 6.43 -3.66 -4.73
N ASP A 15 7.07 -4.61 -5.37
CA ASP A 15 8.53 -4.66 -5.45
C ASP A 15 9.08 -3.41 -6.13
N PRO A 16 10.28 -2.93 -5.75
CA PRO A 16 10.89 -1.77 -6.39
C PRO A 16 10.99 -1.96 -7.91
N TYR A 17 10.39 -1.05 -8.68
CA TYR A 17 10.37 -1.15 -10.14
C TYR A 17 10.21 0.22 -10.80
N ASP A 18 10.52 0.27 -12.09
CA ASP A 18 10.15 1.39 -12.95
C ASP A 18 8.83 1.06 -13.66
N HIS A 19 7.78 1.83 -13.39
CA HIS A 19 6.51 1.67 -14.09
C HIS A 19 6.65 1.95 -15.59
N GLY A 20 7.63 2.78 -15.97
CA GLY A 20 7.81 3.23 -17.34
C GLY A 20 6.69 4.16 -17.77
N THR A 21 6.36 4.13 -19.06
CA THR A 21 5.30 4.96 -19.65
C THR A 21 3.97 4.24 -19.66
N GLY A 22 2.87 5.00 -19.55
CA GLY A 22 1.50 4.51 -19.68
C GLY A 22 0.70 4.60 -18.38
N ASP A 23 -0.59 4.39 -18.52
CA ASP A 23 -1.60 4.60 -17.47
C ASP A 23 -2.15 3.27 -16.92
N THR A 24 -1.45 2.17 -17.14
CA THR A 24 -1.88 0.85 -16.63
C THR A 24 -1.77 0.82 -15.10
N ALA A 25 -2.86 0.49 -14.43
CA ALA A 25 -2.86 0.37 -12.98
C ALA A 25 -1.87 -0.72 -12.49
N LYS A 26 -1.13 -0.41 -11.45
CA LYS A 26 -0.30 -1.37 -10.72
C LYS A 26 -1.02 -1.83 -9.47
N THR A 27 -1.48 -3.07 -9.51
CA THR A 27 -2.07 -3.76 -8.36
C THR A 27 -0.95 -4.43 -7.56
N GLY A 28 -0.93 -4.19 -6.27
CA GLY A 28 0.01 -4.81 -5.33
C GLY A 28 -0.41 -6.22 -4.92
N GLU A 29 0.43 -6.87 -4.14
CA GLU A 29 0.12 -8.17 -3.54
C GLU A 29 -1.06 -8.05 -2.57
N ILE A 30 -1.88 -9.10 -2.53
CA ILE A 30 -3.01 -9.20 -1.59
C ILE A 30 -2.47 -9.49 -0.19
N ILE A 31 -2.86 -8.68 0.77
CA ILE A 31 -2.46 -8.84 2.16
C ILE A 31 -3.55 -9.57 2.95
N ASP A 32 -3.20 -10.71 3.55
CA ASP A 32 -4.06 -11.42 4.49
C ASP A 32 -3.91 -10.80 5.89
N MET A 33 -4.99 -10.21 6.39
CA MET A 33 -5.03 -9.59 7.72
C MET A 33 -5.08 -10.58 8.87
N GLN A 34 -5.17 -11.88 8.59
CA GLN A 34 -5.23 -12.88 9.65
C GLN A 34 -4.08 -12.70 10.64
N GLY A 35 -4.42 -12.65 11.91
CA GLY A 35 -3.45 -12.47 12.99
C GLY A 35 -3.07 -11.04 13.33
N ALA A 36 -3.61 -10.06 12.64
CA ALA A 36 -3.43 -8.64 12.93
C ALA A 36 -4.77 -7.89 12.92
N ASN A 37 -4.84 -6.80 13.66
CA ASN A 37 -6.04 -5.97 13.73
C ASN A 37 -5.87 -4.63 13.00
N ALA A 38 -4.65 -4.33 12.54
CA ALA A 38 -4.36 -3.11 11.83
C ALA A 38 -3.20 -3.30 10.84
N LEU A 39 -3.19 -2.49 9.81
CA LEU A 39 -2.22 -2.51 8.72
C LEU A 39 -1.87 -1.08 8.32
N GLU A 40 -0.60 -0.84 7.99
CA GLU A 40 -0.15 0.39 7.36
C GLU A 40 0.53 0.06 6.04
N TYR A 41 0.03 0.58 4.94
CA TYR A 41 0.72 0.59 3.66
C TYR A 41 1.68 1.76 3.61
N ILE A 42 2.90 1.51 3.20
CA ILE A 42 3.96 2.51 3.02
C ILE A 42 4.35 2.47 1.54
N ILE A 43 4.14 3.59 0.85
CA ILE A 43 4.46 3.77 -0.56
C ILE A 43 5.69 4.64 -0.64
N GLN A 44 6.71 4.19 -1.35
CA GLN A 44 7.92 4.96 -1.57
C GLN A 44 8.04 5.31 -3.06
N THR A 45 8.12 6.60 -3.35
CA THR A 45 8.43 7.11 -4.69
C THR A 45 9.93 7.29 -4.85
N GLY A 46 10.44 7.03 -6.05
CA GLY A 46 11.75 7.48 -6.49
C GLY A 46 11.60 8.67 -7.45
N SER A 47 12.35 8.66 -8.54
CA SER A 47 12.22 9.68 -9.58
C SER A 47 10.91 9.51 -10.33
N LEU A 48 10.16 10.61 -10.49
CA LEU A 48 8.94 10.73 -11.27
C LEU A 48 9.22 11.74 -12.39
N ALA A 49 9.35 11.27 -13.62
CA ALA A 49 9.89 12.09 -14.72
C ALA A 49 8.86 12.98 -15.42
N ASP A 50 7.57 12.65 -15.33
CA ASP A 50 6.52 13.32 -16.08
C ASP A 50 5.78 14.33 -15.21
N ALA A 51 5.88 15.62 -15.59
CA ALA A 51 5.27 16.73 -14.86
C ALA A 51 3.73 16.73 -14.88
N ASP A 52 3.13 16.11 -15.90
CA ASP A 52 1.67 16.07 -16.05
C ASP A 52 1.05 14.80 -15.44
N ALA A 53 1.89 13.85 -15.00
CA ALA A 53 1.42 12.60 -14.44
C ALA A 53 0.83 12.77 -13.04
N THR A 54 -0.25 12.04 -12.80
CA THR A 54 -0.85 11.86 -11.47
C THR A 54 -0.96 10.38 -11.15
N PHE A 55 -0.83 10.05 -9.88
CA PHE A 55 -0.85 8.67 -9.40
C PHE A 55 -1.89 8.55 -8.27
N THR A 56 -2.99 7.88 -8.57
CA THR A 56 -4.10 7.72 -7.62
C THR A 56 -3.96 6.41 -6.88
N VAL A 57 -4.01 6.49 -5.56
CA VAL A 57 -4.00 5.34 -4.66
C VAL A 57 -5.43 4.92 -4.37
N LEU A 58 -5.71 3.62 -4.48
CA LEU A 58 -6.96 2.99 -4.09
C LEU A 58 -6.65 1.81 -3.16
N LEU A 59 -7.36 1.72 -2.04
CA LEU A 59 -7.33 0.58 -1.16
C LEU A 59 -8.65 -0.16 -1.23
N GLU A 60 -8.59 -1.45 -1.52
CA GLU A 60 -9.76 -2.33 -1.61
C GLU A 60 -9.71 -3.41 -0.53
N GLU A 61 -10.88 -3.90 -0.15
CA GLU A 61 -11.04 -4.96 0.84
C GLU A 61 -11.99 -6.06 0.37
N SER A 62 -11.75 -7.30 0.81
CA SER A 62 -12.61 -8.45 0.53
C SER A 62 -12.49 -9.50 1.64
N ASN A 63 -13.46 -10.42 1.70
CA ASN A 63 -13.34 -11.66 2.47
C ASN A 63 -12.88 -12.85 1.59
N ASP A 64 -12.71 -12.62 0.31
CA ASP A 64 -12.22 -13.62 -0.63
C ASP A 64 -10.71 -13.44 -0.87
N SER A 65 -9.94 -14.53 -0.83
CA SER A 65 -8.48 -14.50 -0.97
C SER A 65 -8.00 -14.06 -2.36
N GLY A 66 -8.85 -14.16 -3.36
CA GLY A 66 -8.59 -13.66 -4.72
C GLY A 66 -9.18 -12.27 -4.97
N MET A 67 -9.64 -11.56 -3.92
CA MET A 67 -10.30 -10.25 -4.00
C MET A 67 -11.60 -10.26 -4.82
N SER A 68 -12.25 -11.42 -4.99
CA SER A 68 -13.56 -11.46 -5.64
C SER A 68 -14.58 -10.66 -4.85
N GLY A 69 -15.36 -9.82 -5.53
CA GLY A 69 -16.33 -8.94 -4.89
C GLY A 69 -15.70 -7.89 -3.97
N SER A 70 -14.46 -7.45 -4.26
CA SER A 70 -13.81 -6.37 -3.52
C SER A 70 -14.61 -5.07 -3.63
N ASN A 71 -14.48 -4.25 -2.60
CA ASN A 71 -15.01 -2.89 -2.56
C ASN A 71 -13.90 -1.96 -2.09
N ALA A 72 -13.96 -0.70 -2.50
CA ALA A 72 -13.13 0.33 -1.90
C ALA A 72 -13.37 0.37 -0.38
N VAL A 73 -12.29 0.53 0.38
CA VAL A 73 -12.39 0.63 1.84
C VAL A 73 -13.15 1.91 2.21
N ALA A 74 -14.09 1.79 3.14
CA ALA A 74 -14.82 2.95 3.63
C ALA A 74 -13.89 3.90 4.40
N ASP A 75 -14.12 5.21 4.30
CA ASP A 75 -13.27 6.23 4.99
C ASP A 75 -13.15 5.99 6.50
N ALA A 76 -14.21 5.43 7.12
CA ALA A 76 -14.22 5.10 8.55
C ALA A 76 -13.22 3.99 8.92
N ASP A 77 -12.84 3.16 7.97
CA ASP A 77 -11.91 2.03 8.15
C ASP A 77 -10.50 2.36 7.63
N LEU A 78 -10.29 3.58 7.13
CA LEU A 78 -8.99 4.12 6.75
C LEU A 78 -8.35 4.93 7.88
N LEU A 79 -7.04 4.85 7.99
CA LEU A 79 -6.21 5.81 8.73
C LEU A 79 -5.47 6.68 7.71
N GLY A 80 -5.84 7.94 7.63
CA GLY A 80 -5.49 8.83 6.53
C GLY A 80 -6.55 8.78 5.42
N THR A 81 -6.19 9.19 4.22
CA THR A 81 -7.08 9.19 3.05
C THR A 81 -6.32 8.71 1.82
N GLU A 82 -7.04 8.12 0.87
CA GLU A 82 -6.47 7.73 -0.42
C GLU A 82 -5.91 8.94 -1.18
N ALA A 83 -6.63 10.07 -1.12
CA ALA A 83 -6.15 11.32 -1.72
C ALA A 83 -4.84 11.82 -1.08
N GLY A 84 -4.70 11.67 0.26
CA GLY A 84 -3.48 12.03 0.98
C GLY A 84 -2.30 11.10 0.72
N ALA A 85 -2.55 9.88 0.30
CA ALA A 85 -1.54 8.91 -0.10
C ALA A 85 -1.21 8.95 -1.60
N SER A 86 -2.06 9.60 -2.40
CA SER A 86 -1.84 9.82 -3.84
C SER A 86 -0.75 10.87 -4.08
N PHE A 87 -0.06 10.80 -5.20
CA PHE A 87 1.11 11.63 -5.44
C PHE A 87 1.19 12.11 -6.90
N ILE A 88 2.01 13.11 -7.12
CA ILE A 88 2.30 13.73 -8.43
C ILE A 88 3.82 13.83 -8.63
N PHE A 89 4.26 14.31 -9.79
CA PHE A 89 5.68 14.38 -10.14
C PHE A 89 6.55 15.13 -9.11
N SER A 90 6.02 16.16 -8.46
CA SER A 90 6.77 16.93 -7.45
C SER A 90 6.96 16.16 -6.12
N ASP A 91 6.43 14.95 -6.04
CA ASP A 91 6.58 14.06 -4.89
C ASP A 91 7.71 13.04 -5.10
N ASP A 92 8.75 13.45 -5.82
CA ASP A 92 9.98 12.68 -5.98
C ASP A 92 10.62 12.34 -4.63
N ASN A 93 11.07 11.08 -4.51
CA ASN A 93 11.83 10.59 -3.34
C ASN A 93 11.10 10.81 -2.00
N LYS A 94 9.78 10.69 -2.01
CA LYS A 94 8.94 10.82 -0.82
C LYS A 94 8.37 9.48 -0.37
N ILE A 95 7.80 9.48 0.81
CA ILE A 95 7.08 8.36 1.38
C ILE A 95 5.66 8.82 1.71
N ALA A 96 4.69 8.09 1.19
CA ALA A 96 3.28 8.20 1.57
C ALA A 96 2.88 6.99 2.41
N LYS A 97 1.84 7.14 3.21
CA LYS A 97 1.28 6.04 3.99
C LYS A 97 -0.24 6.13 4.05
N ILE A 98 -0.89 4.97 4.15
CA ILE A 98 -2.32 4.83 4.37
C ILE A 98 -2.58 3.59 5.21
N GLY A 99 -3.36 3.73 6.27
CA GLY A 99 -3.65 2.64 7.19
C GLY A 99 -5.04 2.03 6.99
N TYR A 100 -5.20 0.78 7.42
CA TYR A 100 -6.43 0.02 7.40
C TYR A 100 -6.74 -0.57 8.77
N VAL A 101 -7.97 -0.35 9.23
CA VAL A 101 -8.51 -0.89 10.49
C VAL A 101 -9.88 -1.55 10.31
N GLY A 102 -10.26 -1.86 9.08
CA GLY A 102 -11.52 -2.51 8.76
C GLY A 102 -11.57 -3.99 9.18
N ALA A 103 -12.72 -4.60 8.98
CA ALA A 103 -13.01 -5.95 9.45
C ALA A 103 -12.87 -7.05 8.38
N LYS A 104 -12.51 -6.69 7.14
CA LYS A 104 -12.31 -7.69 6.08
C LYS A 104 -10.95 -8.35 6.20
N ARG A 105 -10.89 -9.60 5.75
CA ARG A 105 -9.68 -10.41 5.89
C ARG A 105 -8.59 -10.03 4.91
N TYR A 106 -8.95 -9.63 3.69
CA TYR A 106 -7.97 -9.35 2.63
C TYR A 106 -8.06 -7.92 2.18
N THR A 107 -6.89 -7.31 1.94
CA THR A 107 -6.78 -5.97 1.41
C THR A 107 -5.80 -5.93 0.25
N CYS A 108 -5.99 -5.00 -0.67
CA CYS A 108 -5.12 -4.81 -1.83
C CYS A 108 -4.97 -3.33 -2.14
N LEU A 109 -3.72 -2.90 -2.35
CA LEU A 109 -3.36 -1.56 -2.76
C LEU A 109 -3.21 -1.51 -4.29
N THR A 110 -3.83 -0.54 -4.93
CA THR A 110 -3.67 -0.29 -6.37
C THR A 110 -3.23 1.16 -6.58
N ILE A 111 -2.22 1.37 -7.42
CA ILE A 111 -1.75 2.68 -7.85
C ILE A 111 -2.06 2.82 -9.34
N THR A 112 -2.86 3.81 -9.69
CA THR A 112 -3.28 4.06 -11.07
C THR A 112 -2.66 5.36 -11.56
N PRO A 113 -1.71 5.29 -12.53
CA PRO A 113 -1.20 6.48 -13.21
C PRO A 113 -2.27 7.09 -14.13
N ALA A 114 -2.14 8.37 -14.40
CA ALA A 114 -2.87 9.06 -15.45
C ALA A 114 -1.95 10.10 -16.11
N ASN A 115 -2.03 10.18 -17.43
CA ASN A 115 -1.18 11.03 -18.29
C ASN A 115 0.33 10.75 -18.16
N ASN A 116 0.70 9.53 -17.79
CA ASN A 116 2.09 9.18 -17.52
C ASN A 116 2.83 8.79 -18.82
N THR A 117 3.76 9.61 -19.25
CA THR A 117 4.63 9.38 -20.41
C THR A 117 6.11 9.23 -20.07
N GLY A 118 6.44 9.24 -18.78
CA GLY A 118 7.80 9.19 -18.26
C GLY A 118 8.08 8.01 -17.33
N ALA A 119 9.35 7.86 -16.97
CA ALA A 119 9.75 6.89 -15.95
C ALA A 119 9.12 7.22 -14.59
N CYS A 120 8.73 6.20 -13.87
CA CYS A 120 8.12 6.32 -12.55
C CYS A 120 8.63 5.19 -11.65
N LEU A 121 9.58 5.52 -10.78
CA LEU A 121 10.14 4.58 -9.83
C LEU A 121 9.30 4.54 -8.57
N LEU A 122 8.79 3.37 -8.22
CA LEU A 122 7.99 3.20 -7.01
C LEU A 122 8.11 1.80 -6.41
N SER A 123 7.78 1.74 -5.13
CA SER A 123 7.65 0.50 -4.37
C SER A 123 6.62 0.69 -3.25
N ALA A 124 6.12 -0.40 -2.71
CA ALA A 124 5.27 -0.35 -1.54
C ALA A 124 5.49 -1.58 -0.65
N CYS A 125 5.40 -1.37 0.64
CA CYS A 125 5.34 -2.45 1.63
C CYS A 125 4.14 -2.24 2.56
N ALA A 126 3.79 -3.29 3.28
CA ALA A 126 2.74 -3.27 4.29
C ALA A 126 3.31 -3.66 5.64
N VAL A 127 2.90 -2.96 6.68
CA VAL A 127 3.25 -3.24 8.06
C VAL A 127 1.99 -3.65 8.81
N LYS A 128 1.86 -4.93 9.13
CA LYS A 128 0.81 -5.44 10.02
C LYS A 128 1.22 -5.17 11.46
N TYR A 129 0.30 -4.64 12.25
CA TYR A 129 0.52 -4.36 13.67
C TYR A 129 -0.73 -4.66 14.50
N ALA A 130 -0.69 -4.41 15.80
CA ALA A 130 -1.72 -4.88 16.71
C ALA A 130 -1.95 -6.39 16.55
N LEU A 131 -0.84 -7.15 16.58
CA LEU A 131 -0.84 -8.60 16.36
C LEU A 131 -1.55 -9.32 17.48
N ASN A 132 -2.35 -10.33 17.13
CA ASN A 132 -3.03 -11.20 18.10
C ASN A 132 -2.04 -12.13 18.81
N LEU A 133 -0.95 -12.49 18.15
CA LEU A 133 0.15 -13.28 18.67
C LEU A 133 1.46 -12.57 18.42
N ALA A 134 2.10 -12.11 19.47
CA ALA A 134 3.45 -11.56 19.47
C ALA A 134 4.35 -12.39 20.41
N PRO A 135 5.67 -12.41 20.22
CA PRO A 135 6.43 -11.68 19.20
C PRO A 135 6.37 -12.31 17.80
N ASN A 136 6.53 -11.47 16.77
CA ASN A 136 6.82 -11.92 15.41
C ASN A 136 8.32 -11.74 15.16
N THR A 137 9.04 -12.83 14.95
CA THR A 137 10.50 -12.85 14.80
C THR A 137 10.93 -12.97 13.33
N THR A 138 10.01 -12.93 12.38
CA THR A 138 10.33 -12.99 10.96
C THR A 138 11.00 -11.68 10.52
N GLN A 139 12.25 -11.76 10.07
CA GLN A 139 13.04 -10.60 9.65
C GLN A 139 13.07 -10.42 8.14
N LEU A 140 12.84 -11.48 7.38
CA LEU A 140 12.74 -11.46 5.93
C LEU A 140 11.46 -12.19 5.51
N ALA A 141 10.55 -11.49 4.90
CA ALA A 141 9.26 -11.99 4.45
C ALA A 141 9.03 -11.73 2.97
#